data_dbdfe062ee0814afe6dd2a55a345c03c
#
_entry.id   dbdfe062ee0814afe6dd2a55a345c03c
#
_cell.length_a   1.000
_cell.length_b   1.000
_cell.length_c   1.000
_cell.angle_alpha   90.00
_cell.angle_beta   90.00
_cell.angle_gamma   90.00
#
_symmetry.space_group_name_H-M   'P 1'
#
loop_
_entity.id
_entity.type
_entity.pdbx_description
1 polymer ?
#
loop_
_entity_poly.entity_id
_entity_poly.type
_entity_poly.pdbx_seq_one_letter_code
_entity_poly.pdbx_strand_id
1 'polypeptide(L)'
;LGDVYKRQRVVQAEPWNDVYVLPYLRRVCETPEGAQQATDAIRAEFEQRDLDRFGKPEDDGSELDGEKLCDTVFSLAYGGLLLLNHTRLRLYRGHRYGIVAANGSGKSTLLKAMRDGKVEGYPEQDKVRTVMVEHSLQGEDGSKPILDFVLGDPKLSHKSKEDVAEALRSVGFDDEKQQTPVGSLSGGWKMKLELARAMLIGADILLLDEPTNHLDVQSVKWLENYLVSNTNVTVLIVSHDSS
;
A
#
# COMPACT_ATOMS: atom_id res chain seq x y z
N LEU A 1 -22.52 15.37 2.15
CA LEU A 1 -21.09 15.54 1.77
C LEU A 1 -20.38 16.62 2.59
N GLY A 2 -21.08 17.65 3.10
CA GLY A 2 -20.47 18.74 3.88
C GLY A 2 -20.03 18.37 5.30
N ASP A 3 -20.63 17.38 5.93
CA ASP A 3 -20.36 17.00 7.33
C ASP A 3 -19.23 15.98 7.50
N VAL A 4 -18.90 15.24 6.45
CA VAL A 4 -17.79 14.26 6.48
C VAL A 4 -16.43 14.96 6.54
N TYR A 5 -16.32 16.17 5.99
CA TYR A 5 -15.07 16.92 5.91
C TYR A 5 -14.70 17.72 7.18
N LYS A 6 -15.61 17.86 8.14
CA LYS A 6 -15.34 18.61 9.39
C LYS A 6 -14.73 17.77 10.51
N ARG A 7 -14.44 16.49 10.27
CA ARG A 7 -13.94 15.59 11.30
C ARG A 7 -12.55 15.09 11.02
N GLN A 8 -11.61 15.97 11.21
CA GLN A 8 -10.24 15.54 11.50
C GLN A 8 -10.21 14.97 12.91
N ARG A 9 -10.15 13.66 13.03
CA ARG A 9 -9.88 13.00 14.30
C ARG A 9 -8.86 11.92 14.08
N VAL A 10 -7.68 12.27 14.45
CA VAL A 10 -6.61 11.31 14.63
C VAL A 10 -6.84 10.68 15.99
N VAL A 11 -7.45 9.51 16.03
CA VAL A 11 -7.51 8.68 17.24
C VAL A 11 -6.29 7.78 17.23
N GLN A 12 -5.11 8.38 17.28
CA GLN A 12 -3.87 7.68 17.58
C GLN A 12 -3.45 8.04 19.01
N ALA A 13 -3.05 7.05 19.81
CA ALA A 13 -2.70 7.28 21.21
C ALA A 13 -1.54 8.28 21.36
N GLU A 14 -0.49 8.15 20.55
CA GLU A 14 0.70 9.00 20.62
C GLU A 14 0.46 10.47 20.21
N PRO A 15 -0.17 10.78 19.06
CA PRO A 15 -0.45 12.16 18.70
C PRO A 15 -1.41 12.87 19.66
N TRP A 16 -2.39 12.15 20.24
CA TRP A 16 -3.29 12.72 21.23
C TRP A 16 -2.55 13.13 22.49
N ASN A 17 -1.72 12.25 23.01
CA ASN A 17 -1.00 12.49 24.25
C ASN A 17 0.06 13.58 24.07
N ASP A 18 0.89 13.49 23.04
CA ASP A 18 2.11 14.29 22.99
C ASP A 18 2.00 15.55 22.11
N VAL A 19 1.17 15.57 21.09
CA VAL A 19 1.17 16.61 20.07
C VAL A 19 -0.06 17.52 20.11
N TYR A 20 -1.27 16.99 20.34
CA TYR A 20 -2.49 17.77 20.13
C TYR A 20 -3.19 18.25 21.39
N VAL A 21 -3.46 17.38 22.35
CA VAL A 21 -4.34 17.71 23.49
C VAL A 21 -3.56 17.89 24.79
N LEU A 22 -2.63 17.00 25.10
CA LEU A 22 -1.87 17.02 26.34
C LEU A 22 -1.08 18.33 26.57
N PRO A 23 -0.37 18.91 25.55
CA PRO A 23 0.31 20.18 25.75
C PRO A 23 -0.62 21.34 26.10
N TYR A 24 -1.86 21.30 25.58
CA TYR A 24 -2.87 22.30 25.92
C TYR A 24 -3.41 22.09 27.32
N LEU A 25 -3.77 20.86 27.68
CA LEU A 25 -4.32 20.52 29.00
C LEU A 25 -3.30 20.72 30.12
N ARG A 26 -2.00 20.51 29.88
CA ARG A 26 -0.93 20.83 30.85
C ARG A 26 -0.86 22.30 31.22
N ARG A 27 -1.45 23.20 30.44
CA ARG A 27 -1.51 24.64 30.76
C ARG A 27 -2.73 25.03 31.60
N VAL A 28 -3.76 24.20 31.60
CA VAL A 28 -5.06 24.50 32.25
C VAL A 28 -5.31 23.59 33.46
N CYS A 29 -4.71 22.41 33.52
CA CYS A 29 -4.82 21.53 34.66
C CYS A 29 -3.77 21.85 35.73
N GLU A 30 -4.16 21.74 37.00
CA GLU A 30 -3.29 22.05 38.13
C GLU A 30 -2.12 21.06 38.30
N THR A 31 -2.31 19.81 37.82
CA THR A 31 -1.31 18.76 37.92
C THR A 31 -1.07 18.05 36.56
N PRO A 32 0.14 17.53 36.32
CA PRO A 32 0.42 16.74 35.13
C PRO A 32 -0.46 15.47 35.00
N GLU A 33 -0.74 14.82 36.15
CA GLU A 33 -1.60 13.64 36.24
C GLU A 33 -3.04 13.99 35.87
N GLY A 34 -3.55 15.14 36.31
CA GLY A 34 -4.87 15.65 35.97
C GLY A 34 -5.00 15.94 34.46
N ALA A 35 -3.94 16.49 33.84
CA ALA A 35 -3.90 16.71 32.40
C ALA A 35 -3.93 15.38 31.63
N GLN A 36 -3.21 14.36 32.09
CA GLN A 36 -3.23 13.03 31.48
C GLN A 36 -4.61 12.37 31.60
N GLN A 37 -5.22 12.37 32.80
CA GLN A 37 -6.56 11.83 33.02
C GLN A 37 -7.62 12.52 32.15
N ALA A 38 -7.55 13.84 32.01
CA ALA A 38 -8.44 14.60 31.15
C ALA A 38 -8.24 14.24 29.66
N THR A 39 -6.99 14.06 29.23
CA THR A 39 -6.68 13.62 27.87
C THR A 39 -7.27 12.24 27.59
N ASP A 40 -7.09 11.29 28.50
CA ASP A 40 -7.58 9.92 28.36
C ASP A 40 -9.13 9.87 28.38
N ALA A 41 -9.77 10.68 29.23
CA ALA A 41 -11.22 10.79 29.27
C ALA A 41 -11.81 11.38 27.98
N ILE A 42 -11.21 12.44 27.45
CA ILE A 42 -11.59 13.04 26.17
C ILE A 42 -11.43 12.02 25.04
N ARG A 43 -10.31 11.30 25.03
CA ARG A 43 -10.05 10.25 24.03
C ARG A 43 -11.12 9.15 24.09
N ALA A 44 -11.40 8.61 25.28
CA ALA A 44 -12.40 7.58 25.46
C ALA A 44 -13.81 8.03 25.02
N GLU A 45 -14.19 9.27 25.29
CA GLU A 45 -15.47 9.84 24.83
C GLU A 45 -15.52 9.93 23.29
N PHE A 46 -14.43 10.30 22.65
CA PHE A 46 -14.39 10.35 21.20
C PHE A 46 -14.40 8.98 20.55
N GLU A 47 -13.66 8.01 21.11
CA GLU A 47 -13.70 6.62 20.67
C GLU A 47 -15.11 6.05 20.79
N GLN A 48 -15.79 6.31 21.92
CA GLN A 48 -17.17 5.84 22.12
C GLN A 48 -18.15 6.48 21.14
N ARG A 49 -18.05 7.79 20.88
CA ARG A 49 -18.89 8.47 19.90
C ARG A 49 -18.66 7.97 18.47
N ASP A 50 -17.42 7.63 18.13
CA ASP A 50 -17.10 7.04 16.83
C ASP A 50 -17.66 5.62 16.70
N LEU A 51 -17.57 4.81 17.77
CA LEU A 51 -18.22 3.50 17.85
C LEU A 51 -19.75 3.58 17.74
N ASP A 52 -20.38 4.53 18.43
CA ASP A 52 -21.84 4.73 18.40
C ASP A 52 -22.34 5.20 17.02
N ARG A 53 -21.51 5.93 16.29
CA ARG A 53 -21.88 6.51 14.99
C ARG A 53 -21.56 5.61 13.81
N PHE A 54 -20.43 4.91 13.83
CA PHE A 54 -19.92 4.11 12.72
C PHE A 54 -20.03 2.61 12.97
N GLY A 55 -20.40 2.20 14.19
CA GLY A 55 -20.37 0.81 14.63
C GLY A 55 -18.94 0.32 14.90
N LYS A 56 -18.83 -0.87 15.42
CA LYS A 56 -17.54 -1.59 15.46
C LYS A 56 -17.19 -1.96 14.01
N PRO A 57 -15.89 -1.94 13.65
CA PRO A 57 -15.46 -2.51 12.38
C PRO A 57 -16.06 -3.92 12.29
N GLU A 58 -16.89 -4.17 11.28
CA GLU A 58 -17.54 -5.47 11.14
C GLU A 58 -16.45 -6.54 11.04
N ASP A 59 -16.41 -7.38 12.04
CA ASP A 59 -15.77 -8.68 11.91
C ASP A 59 -16.78 -9.57 11.20
N ASP A 60 -16.67 -9.66 9.88
CA ASP A 60 -17.54 -10.49 9.05
C ASP A 60 -17.35 -11.99 9.31
N GLY A 61 -16.49 -12.34 10.28
CA GLY A 61 -16.20 -13.72 10.65
C GLY A 61 -15.53 -14.53 9.54
N SER A 62 -15.24 -13.91 8.39
CA SER A 62 -14.61 -14.59 7.27
C SER A 62 -13.11 -14.75 7.55
N GLU A 63 -12.74 -15.89 8.09
CA GLU A 63 -11.37 -16.37 8.03
C GLU A 63 -11.17 -17.01 6.66
N LEU A 64 -10.34 -16.38 5.84
CA LEU A 64 -9.90 -16.99 4.59
C LEU A 64 -8.82 -18.02 4.90
N ASP A 65 -8.73 -19.05 4.07
CA ASP A 65 -7.66 -20.04 4.19
C ASP A 65 -6.29 -19.41 3.93
N GLY A 66 -5.29 -19.80 4.72
CA GLY A 66 -3.92 -19.38 4.53
C GLY A 66 -3.31 -18.59 5.69
N GLU A 67 -2.04 -18.25 5.53
CA GLU A 67 -1.29 -17.45 6.50
C GLU A 67 -1.79 -16.01 6.51
N LYS A 68 -2.16 -15.51 7.69
CA LYS A 68 -2.57 -14.13 7.89
C LYS A 68 -1.33 -13.22 7.88
N LEU A 69 -1.20 -12.38 6.87
CA LEU A 69 -0.08 -11.43 6.74
C LEU A 69 -0.33 -10.13 7.48
N CYS A 70 -1.59 -9.68 7.52
CA CYS A 70 -1.99 -8.44 8.17
C CYS A 70 -3.40 -8.58 8.73
N ASP A 71 -3.64 -8.08 9.93
CA ASP A 71 -4.98 -7.90 10.52
C ASP A 71 -4.91 -6.69 11.44
N THR A 72 -5.30 -5.55 10.96
CA THR A 72 -5.23 -4.29 11.70
C THR A 72 -6.46 -3.43 11.47
N VAL A 73 -6.79 -2.62 12.47
CA VAL A 73 -7.80 -1.55 12.37
C VAL A 73 -7.06 -0.23 12.47
N PHE A 74 -7.25 0.62 11.49
CA PHE A 74 -6.52 1.89 11.37
C PHE A 74 -7.38 3.02 10.85
N SER A 75 -6.90 4.24 11.04
CA SER A 75 -7.44 5.43 10.41
C SER A 75 -6.35 6.08 9.57
N LEU A 76 -6.70 6.56 8.39
CA LEU A 76 -5.77 7.20 7.47
C LEU A 76 -6.18 8.64 7.21
N ALA A 77 -5.29 9.58 7.51
CA ALA A 77 -5.47 10.99 7.20
C ALA A 77 -4.35 11.47 6.26
N TYR A 78 -4.69 12.35 5.34
CA TYR A 78 -3.74 12.98 4.42
C TYR A 78 -4.13 14.43 4.13
N GLY A 79 -3.15 15.35 4.21
CA GLY A 79 -3.38 16.77 3.96
C GLY A 79 -4.43 17.41 4.88
N GLY A 80 -4.60 16.87 6.08
CA GLY A 80 -5.62 17.32 7.02
C GLY A 80 -7.01 16.74 6.79
N LEU A 81 -7.19 15.83 5.83
CA LEU A 81 -8.45 15.13 5.55
C LEU A 81 -8.36 13.70 6.08
N LEU A 82 -9.40 13.25 6.79
CA LEU A 82 -9.57 11.85 7.15
C LEU A 82 -10.10 11.10 5.94
N LEU A 83 -9.28 10.20 5.39
CA LEU A 83 -9.62 9.40 4.21
C LEU A 83 -10.31 8.09 4.61
N LEU A 84 -9.79 7.42 5.64
CA LEU A 84 -10.35 6.19 6.20
C LEU A 84 -10.47 6.35 7.71
N ASN A 85 -11.56 5.87 8.28
CA ASN A 85 -11.80 5.92 9.71
C ASN A 85 -12.13 4.52 10.23
N HIS A 86 -11.43 4.07 11.28
CA HIS A 86 -11.63 2.76 11.91
C HIS A 86 -11.83 1.62 10.91
N THR A 87 -11.02 1.60 9.86
CA THR A 87 -11.13 0.63 8.79
C THR A 87 -10.29 -0.59 9.10
N ARG A 88 -10.88 -1.78 9.00
CA ARG A 88 -10.15 -3.03 9.15
C ARG A 88 -9.50 -3.44 7.84
N LEU A 89 -8.21 -3.77 7.90
CA LEU A 89 -7.45 -4.35 6.80
C LEU A 89 -7.00 -5.74 7.20
N ARG A 90 -7.49 -6.75 6.49
CA ARG A 90 -7.13 -8.15 6.71
C ARG A 90 -6.60 -8.74 5.40
N LEU A 91 -5.36 -9.21 5.42
CA LEU A 91 -4.70 -9.77 4.24
C LEU A 91 -4.15 -11.16 4.55
N TYR A 92 -4.45 -12.11 3.68
CA TYR A 92 -3.96 -13.48 3.74
C TYR A 92 -3.02 -13.76 2.58
N ARG A 93 -2.01 -14.61 2.80
CA ARG A 93 -1.03 -14.99 1.78
C ARG A 93 -1.71 -15.63 0.58
N GLY A 94 -1.30 -15.22 -0.61
CA GLY A 94 -1.76 -15.77 -1.87
C GLY A 94 -3.14 -15.30 -2.33
N HIS A 95 -3.81 -14.41 -1.59
CA HIS A 95 -5.11 -13.86 -1.97
C HIS A 95 -4.99 -12.59 -2.83
N ARG A 96 -6.06 -12.29 -3.57
CA ARG A 96 -6.20 -11.10 -4.42
C ARG A 96 -7.32 -10.24 -3.88
N TYR A 97 -7.01 -8.97 -3.63
CA TYR A 97 -7.92 -7.98 -3.07
C TYR A 97 -8.10 -6.84 -4.06
N GLY A 98 -9.34 -6.45 -4.30
CA GLY A 98 -9.70 -5.27 -5.10
C GLY A 98 -10.19 -4.14 -4.21
N ILE A 99 -9.64 -2.96 -4.36
CA ILE A 99 -10.17 -1.73 -3.75
C ILE A 99 -10.83 -0.93 -4.86
N VAL A 100 -12.14 -0.84 -4.78
CA VAL A 100 -12.95 -0.07 -5.72
C VAL A 100 -13.55 1.13 -4.99
N ALA A 101 -13.27 2.32 -5.46
CA ALA A 101 -13.83 3.55 -4.91
C ALA A 101 -13.69 4.71 -5.91
N ALA A 102 -14.48 5.77 -5.71
CA ALA A 102 -14.46 6.95 -6.55
C ALA A 102 -13.08 7.62 -6.62
N ASN A 103 -12.83 8.42 -7.67
CA ASN A 103 -11.63 9.21 -7.79
C ASN A 103 -11.49 10.20 -6.64
N GLY A 104 -10.27 10.40 -6.16
CA GLY A 104 -10.00 11.29 -5.03
C GLY A 104 -10.37 10.71 -3.65
N SER A 105 -10.83 9.46 -3.56
CA SER A 105 -11.16 8.81 -2.28
C SER A 105 -9.96 8.40 -1.42
N GLY A 106 -8.73 8.59 -1.92
CA GLY A 106 -7.51 8.26 -1.18
C GLY A 106 -6.92 6.87 -1.45
N LYS A 107 -7.37 6.15 -2.49
CA LYS A 107 -6.87 4.81 -2.86
C LYS A 107 -5.35 4.75 -3.00
N SER A 108 -4.79 5.59 -3.86
CA SER A 108 -3.34 5.66 -4.07
C SER A 108 -2.59 6.12 -2.82
N THR A 109 -3.22 6.96 -2.00
CA THR A 109 -2.67 7.39 -0.70
C THR A 109 -2.57 6.22 0.27
N LEU A 110 -3.58 5.36 0.31
CA LEU A 110 -3.56 4.13 1.11
C LEU A 110 -2.41 3.20 0.67
N LEU A 111 -2.29 2.93 -0.64
CA LEU A 111 -1.21 2.08 -1.14
C LEU A 111 0.17 2.63 -0.78
N LYS A 112 0.37 3.94 -0.95
CA LYS A 112 1.62 4.62 -0.56
C LYS A 112 1.88 4.55 0.94
N ALA A 113 0.84 4.74 1.77
CA ALA A 113 0.95 4.61 3.21
C ALA A 113 1.34 3.18 3.64
N MET A 114 0.78 2.15 3.00
CA MET A 114 1.16 0.75 3.22
C MET A 114 2.62 0.49 2.81
N ARG A 115 3.03 0.94 1.62
CA ARG A 115 4.42 0.82 1.15
C ARG A 115 5.42 1.48 2.12
N ASP A 116 5.06 2.65 2.64
CA ASP A 116 5.92 3.47 3.49
C ASP A 116 5.85 3.06 4.99
N GLY A 117 5.06 2.03 5.32
CA GLY A 117 4.88 1.58 6.72
C GLY A 117 4.17 2.60 7.61
N LYS A 118 3.34 3.47 7.04
CA LYS A 118 2.61 4.54 7.75
C LYS A 118 1.20 4.15 8.19
N VAL A 119 0.78 2.93 7.88
CA VAL A 119 -0.50 2.38 8.34
C VAL A 119 -0.27 1.74 9.70
N GLU A 120 -1.02 2.18 10.71
CA GLU A 120 -0.92 1.66 12.07
C GLU A 120 -1.22 0.16 12.12
N GLY A 121 -0.35 -0.60 12.82
CA GLY A 121 -0.49 -2.06 12.92
C GLY A 121 -0.19 -2.83 11.62
N TYR A 122 0.22 -2.15 10.55
CA TYR A 122 0.68 -2.81 9.34
C TYR A 122 2.06 -3.46 9.58
N PRO A 123 2.31 -4.66 9.06
CA PRO A 123 3.57 -5.36 9.31
C PRO A 123 4.76 -4.60 8.75
N GLU A 124 5.88 -4.68 9.46
CA GLU A 124 7.16 -4.11 9.05
C GLU A 124 7.70 -4.81 7.80
N GLN A 125 8.48 -4.09 6.99
CA GLN A 125 9.01 -4.57 5.71
C GLN A 125 9.98 -5.74 5.80
N ASP A 126 10.58 -5.96 6.97
CA ASP A 126 11.45 -7.11 7.28
C ASP A 126 10.65 -8.39 7.55
N LYS A 127 9.40 -8.26 8.03
CA LYS A 127 8.48 -9.39 8.31
C LYS A 127 7.62 -9.73 7.10
N VAL A 128 7.04 -8.71 6.46
CA VAL A 128 6.19 -8.86 5.29
C VAL A 128 6.59 -7.83 4.24
N ARG A 129 7.27 -8.28 3.22
CA ARG A 129 7.82 -7.41 2.18
C ARG A 129 6.73 -6.93 1.25
N THR A 130 6.40 -5.65 1.37
CA THR A 130 5.39 -4.98 0.56
C THR A 130 6.07 -4.18 -0.56
N VAL A 131 5.72 -4.48 -1.81
CA VAL A 131 6.26 -3.79 -2.99
C VAL A 131 5.13 -3.15 -3.77
N MET A 132 5.26 -1.86 -4.05
CA MET A 132 4.32 -1.12 -4.90
C MET A 132 4.86 -1.04 -6.31
N VAL A 133 4.04 -1.42 -7.27
CA VAL A 133 4.30 -1.27 -8.71
C VAL A 133 3.69 0.05 -9.15
N GLU A 134 4.52 0.96 -9.58
CA GLU A 134 4.13 2.27 -10.08
C GLU A 134 4.36 2.33 -11.60
N HIS A 135 3.48 3.01 -12.32
CA HIS A 135 3.64 3.21 -13.78
C HIS A 135 4.80 4.14 -14.16
N SER A 136 5.45 4.75 -13.17
CA SER A 136 6.43 5.79 -13.40
C SER A 136 7.86 5.28 -13.32
N LEU A 137 8.39 4.78 -14.40
CA LEU A 137 9.84 4.81 -14.68
C LEU A 137 10.26 6.26 -15.08
N GLN A 138 9.59 7.28 -14.51
CA GLN A 138 9.84 8.69 -14.81
C GLN A 138 11.02 9.19 -13.99
N GLY A 139 12.04 9.69 -14.68
CA GLY A 139 13.19 10.36 -14.09
C GLY A 139 14.46 9.51 -14.00
N GLU A 140 14.41 8.24 -14.38
CA GLU A 140 15.60 7.41 -14.48
C GLU A 140 16.21 7.51 -15.90
N ASP A 141 17.52 7.24 -15.99
CA ASP A 141 18.25 7.27 -17.24
C ASP A 141 17.67 6.23 -18.23
N GLY A 142 16.71 6.67 -19.04
CA GLY A 142 16.02 5.83 -20.02
C GLY A 142 16.93 5.23 -21.09
N SER A 143 18.19 5.64 -21.14
CA SER A 143 19.20 5.12 -22.07
C SER A 143 19.81 3.79 -21.58
N LYS A 144 19.68 3.44 -20.30
CA LYS A 144 20.27 2.21 -19.77
C LYS A 144 19.60 0.96 -20.32
N PRO A 145 20.39 -0.08 -20.64
CA PRO A 145 19.85 -1.41 -20.94
C PRO A 145 18.98 -1.92 -19.78
N ILE A 146 17.90 -2.64 -20.11
CA ILE A 146 16.95 -3.17 -19.12
C ILE A 146 17.65 -4.00 -18.05
N LEU A 147 18.57 -4.88 -18.45
CA LEU A 147 19.33 -5.72 -17.52
C LEU A 147 20.16 -4.88 -16.54
N ASP A 148 20.89 -3.89 -17.05
CA ASP A 148 21.73 -3.02 -16.23
C ASP A 148 20.89 -2.11 -15.32
N PHE A 149 19.72 -1.70 -15.80
CA PHE A 149 18.76 -0.95 -15.01
C PHE A 149 18.30 -1.74 -13.78
N VAL A 150 17.93 -3.02 -13.96
CA VAL A 150 17.49 -3.88 -12.85
C VAL A 150 18.64 -4.23 -11.91
N LEU A 151 19.83 -4.51 -12.44
CA LEU A 151 21.03 -4.77 -11.65
C LEU A 151 21.48 -3.56 -10.83
N GLY A 152 21.17 -2.35 -11.28
CA GLY A 152 21.46 -1.11 -10.56
C GLY A 152 20.52 -0.81 -9.39
N ASP A 153 19.45 -1.60 -9.19
CA ASP A 153 18.55 -1.41 -8.04
C ASP A 153 19.25 -1.83 -6.74
N PRO A 154 19.42 -0.91 -5.77
CA PRO A 154 20.07 -1.24 -4.49
C PRO A 154 19.41 -2.39 -3.73
N LYS A 155 18.09 -2.59 -3.91
CA LYS A 155 17.34 -3.68 -3.28
C LYS A 155 17.69 -5.06 -3.87
N LEU A 156 18.31 -5.08 -5.04
CA LEU A 156 18.70 -6.29 -5.78
C LEU A 156 20.22 -6.56 -5.75
N SER A 157 20.97 -5.79 -5.00
CA SER A 157 22.45 -5.91 -4.92
C SER A 157 22.96 -7.30 -4.52
N HIS A 158 22.10 -8.13 -3.92
CA HIS A 158 22.40 -9.51 -3.51
C HIS A 158 22.06 -10.55 -4.60
N LYS A 159 21.46 -10.13 -5.71
CA LYS A 159 21.06 -11.01 -6.82
C LYS A 159 22.19 -11.12 -7.83
N SER A 160 22.36 -12.32 -8.38
CA SER A 160 23.31 -12.51 -9.50
C SER A 160 22.74 -11.97 -10.80
N LYS A 161 23.61 -11.73 -11.77
CA LYS A 161 23.21 -11.33 -13.13
C LYS A 161 22.33 -12.39 -13.79
N GLU A 162 22.62 -13.65 -13.53
CA GLU A 162 21.87 -14.80 -14.05
C GLU A 162 20.45 -14.85 -13.47
N ASP A 163 20.29 -14.64 -12.15
CA ASP A 163 18.98 -14.60 -11.50
C ASP A 163 18.10 -13.48 -12.10
N VAL A 164 18.70 -12.30 -12.30
CA VAL A 164 17.99 -11.16 -12.89
C VAL A 164 17.59 -11.45 -14.34
N ALA A 165 18.52 -11.99 -15.14
CA ALA A 165 18.25 -12.31 -16.53
C ALA A 165 17.17 -13.38 -16.67
N GLU A 166 17.15 -14.39 -15.80
CA GLU A 166 16.12 -15.45 -15.77
C GLU A 166 14.74 -14.89 -15.41
N ALA A 167 14.68 -14.05 -14.36
CA ALA A 167 13.44 -13.39 -13.97
C ALA A 167 12.88 -12.51 -15.10
N LEU A 168 13.74 -11.80 -15.82
CA LEU A 168 13.33 -11.03 -16.99
C LEU A 168 12.81 -11.92 -18.12
N ARG A 169 13.48 -13.06 -18.40
CA ARG A 169 12.98 -14.04 -19.40
C ARG A 169 11.61 -14.59 -19.03
N SER A 170 11.34 -14.83 -17.75
CA SER A 170 10.05 -15.35 -17.28
C SER A 170 8.85 -14.48 -17.62
N VAL A 171 9.07 -13.16 -17.77
CA VAL A 171 8.03 -12.20 -18.17
C VAL A 171 8.13 -11.78 -19.64
N GLY A 172 9.00 -12.44 -20.41
CA GLY A 172 9.10 -12.30 -21.87
C GLY A 172 10.21 -11.38 -22.39
N PHE A 173 11.17 -10.96 -21.54
CA PHE A 173 12.37 -10.27 -22.00
C PHE A 173 13.43 -11.31 -22.38
N ASP A 174 13.55 -11.64 -23.65
CA ASP A 174 14.65 -12.43 -24.14
C ASP A 174 16.00 -11.68 -24.01
N ASP A 175 17.11 -12.37 -24.28
CA ASP A 175 18.44 -11.81 -24.09
C ASP A 175 18.71 -10.59 -24.95
N GLU A 176 18.13 -10.52 -26.15
CA GLU A 176 18.25 -9.38 -27.05
C GLU A 176 17.49 -8.17 -26.49
N LYS A 177 16.26 -8.40 -26.05
CA LYS A 177 15.41 -7.35 -25.48
C LYS A 177 15.96 -6.80 -24.15
N GLN A 178 16.63 -7.62 -23.34
CA GLN A 178 17.30 -7.17 -22.13
C GLN A 178 18.40 -6.13 -22.38
N GLN A 179 18.95 -6.08 -23.59
CA GLN A 179 19.96 -5.09 -24.01
C GLN A 179 19.35 -3.80 -24.57
N THR A 180 18.03 -3.75 -24.74
CA THR A 180 17.37 -2.53 -25.25
C THR A 180 17.21 -1.48 -24.14
N PRO A 181 17.18 -0.18 -24.48
CA PRO A 181 16.99 0.88 -23.49
C PRO A 181 15.62 0.80 -22.79
N VAL A 182 15.59 1.00 -21.47
CA VAL A 182 14.35 1.02 -20.66
C VAL A 182 13.35 2.04 -21.20
N GLY A 183 13.82 3.20 -21.65
CA GLY A 183 12.99 4.27 -22.18
C GLY A 183 12.20 3.91 -23.44
N SER A 184 12.64 2.88 -24.18
CA SER A 184 11.95 2.41 -25.39
C SER A 184 10.73 1.52 -25.11
N LEU A 185 10.51 1.13 -23.86
CA LEU A 185 9.45 0.22 -23.49
C LEU A 185 8.06 0.87 -23.56
N SER A 186 7.10 0.16 -24.17
CA SER A 186 5.68 0.49 -24.06
C SER A 186 5.15 0.30 -22.64
N GLY A 187 3.96 0.82 -22.33
CA GLY A 187 3.33 0.69 -21.01
C GLY A 187 3.24 -0.77 -20.55
N GLY A 188 2.81 -1.69 -21.42
CA GLY A 188 2.73 -3.10 -21.09
C GLY A 188 4.08 -3.73 -20.76
N TRP A 189 5.12 -3.35 -21.47
CA TRP A 189 6.48 -3.83 -21.21
C TRP A 189 7.06 -3.23 -19.92
N LYS A 190 6.76 -1.97 -19.61
CA LYS A 190 7.11 -1.34 -18.34
C LYS A 190 6.46 -2.06 -17.17
N MET A 191 5.17 -2.41 -17.28
CA MET A 191 4.46 -3.21 -16.29
C MET A 191 5.13 -4.57 -16.05
N LYS A 192 5.48 -5.29 -17.11
CA LYS A 192 6.21 -6.56 -17.02
C LYS A 192 7.54 -6.41 -16.29
N LEU A 193 8.29 -5.35 -16.60
CA LEU A 193 9.57 -5.06 -15.95
C LEU A 193 9.39 -4.81 -14.44
N GLU A 194 8.44 -3.99 -14.06
CA GLU A 194 8.19 -3.69 -12.66
C GLU A 194 7.71 -4.92 -11.86
N LEU A 195 6.90 -5.79 -12.47
CA LEU A 195 6.50 -7.05 -11.86
C LEU A 195 7.69 -8.00 -11.65
N ALA A 196 8.56 -8.13 -12.65
CA ALA A 196 9.78 -8.93 -12.53
C ALA A 196 10.70 -8.40 -11.40
N ARG A 197 10.86 -7.08 -11.30
CA ARG A 197 11.60 -6.44 -10.20
C ARG A 197 10.97 -6.74 -8.84
N ALA A 198 9.67 -6.58 -8.71
CA ALA A 198 8.95 -6.86 -7.47
C ALA A 198 9.13 -8.32 -7.01
N MET A 199 9.09 -9.27 -7.95
CA MET A 199 9.31 -10.69 -7.68
C MET A 199 10.75 -10.99 -7.30
N LEU A 200 11.73 -10.35 -7.95
CA LEU A 200 13.15 -10.44 -7.59
C LEU A 200 13.43 -9.92 -6.18
N ILE A 201 12.77 -8.83 -5.79
CA ILE A 201 12.82 -8.29 -4.43
C ILE A 201 12.23 -9.29 -3.42
N GLY A 202 11.37 -10.20 -3.88
CA GLY A 202 10.70 -11.21 -3.05
C GLY A 202 9.48 -10.62 -2.35
N ALA A 203 8.59 -9.96 -3.10
CA ALA A 203 7.36 -9.39 -2.55
C ALA A 203 6.46 -10.46 -1.94
N ASP A 204 6.04 -10.25 -0.70
CA ASP A 204 4.94 -11.00 -0.06
C ASP A 204 3.59 -10.38 -0.40
N ILE A 205 3.55 -9.04 -0.43
CA ILE A 205 2.39 -8.25 -0.84
C ILE A 205 2.78 -7.35 -2.02
N LEU A 206 2.00 -7.43 -3.08
CA LEU A 206 2.14 -6.62 -4.28
C LEU A 206 1.00 -5.61 -4.34
N LEU A 207 1.36 -4.33 -4.36
CA LEU A 207 0.41 -3.22 -4.46
C LEU A 207 0.39 -2.70 -5.90
N LEU A 208 -0.78 -2.73 -6.53
CA LEU A 208 -0.98 -2.29 -7.90
C LEU A 208 -1.96 -1.11 -7.94
N ASP A 209 -1.48 0.06 -8.35
CA ASP A 209 -2.29 1.26 -8.48
C ASP A 209 -2.70 1.46 -9.94
N GLU A 210 -3.99 1.23 -10.23
CA GLU A 210 -4.57 1.37 -11.58
C GLU A 210 -3.76 0.61 -12.66
N PRO A 211 -3.43 -0.68 -12.47
CA PRO A 211 -2.43 -1.37 -13.28
C PRO A 211 -2.82 -1.56 -14.73
N THR A 212 -4.09 -1.39 -15.08
CA THR A 212 -4.61 -1.54 -16.45
C THR A 212 -4.59 -0.25 -17.24
N ASN A 213 -4.35 0.89 -16.57
CA ASN A 213 -4.30 2.18 -17.27
C ASN A 213 -3.17 2.20 -18.30
N HIS A 214 -3.48 2.67 -19.51
CA HIS A 214 -2.56 2.77 -20.63
C HIS A 214 -2.01 1.44 -21.16
N LEU A 215 -2.64 0.30 -20.79
CA LEU A 215 -2.33 -1.01 -21.34
C LEU A 215 -3.25 -1.35 -22.51
N ASP A 216 -2.68 -2.02 -23.52
CA ASP A 216 -3.48 -2.65 -24.56
C ASP A 216 -4.15 -3.95 -24.03
N VAL A 217 -5.15 -4.45 -24.76
CA VAL A 217 -5.95 -5.61 -24.36
C VAL A 217 -5.09 -6.86 -24.14
N GLN A 218 -4.02 -7.04 -24.91
CA GLN A 218 -3.11 -8.20 -24.78
C GLN A 218 -2.29 -8.10 -23.48
N SER A 219 -1.81 -6.91 -23.15
CA SER A 219 -1.08 -6.63 -21.92
C SER A 219 -1.96 -6.81 -20.68
N VAL A 220 -3.22 -6.38 -20.73
CA VAL A 220 -4.19 -6.61 -19.64
C VAL A 220 -4.40 -8.10 -19.44
N LYS A 221 -4.67 -8.86 -20.50
CA LYS A 221 -4.88 -10.30 -20.43
C LYS A 221 -3.63 -11.06 -19.91
N TRP A 222 -2.46 -10.61 -20.32
CA TRP A 222 -1.21 -11.14 -19.80
C TRP A 222 -1.07 -10.87 -18.30
N LEU A 223 -1.36 -9.64 -17.85
CA LEU A 223 -1.33 -9.26 -16.43
C LEU A 223 -2.28 -10.09 -15.59
N GLU A 224 -3.52 -10.28 -16.03
CA GLU A 224 -4.51 -11.13 -15.36
C GLU A 224 -3.97 -12.56 -15.18
N ASN A 225 -3.48 -13.17 -16.25
CA ASN A 225 -2.92 -14.53 -16.20
C ASN A 225 -1.69 -14.60 -15.28
N TYR A 226 -0.82 -13.59 -15.32
CA TYR A 226 0.36 -13.53 -14.48
C TYR A 226 -0.01 -13.45 -13.00
N LEU A 227 -0.97 -12.60 -12.64
CA LEU A 227 -1.43 -12.44 -11.27
C LEU A 227 -2.16 -13.70 -10.76
N VAL A 228 -2.92 -14.38 -11.59
CA VAL A 228 -3.61 -15.64 -11.23
C VAL A 228 -2.62 -16.78 -11.01
N SER A 229 -1.57 -16.88 -11.80
CA SER A 229 -0.60 -17.97 -11.70
C SER A 229 0.37 -17.82 -10.51
N ASN A 230 0.60 -16.61 -10.00
CA ASN A 230 1.49 -16.38 -8.87
C ASN A 230 0.76 -16.52 -7.53
N THR A 231 0.48 -17.75 -7.12
CA THR A 231 -0.35 -18.06 -5.94
C THR A 231 0.31 -17.77 -4.59
N ASN A 232 1.63 -17.59 -4.53
CA ASN A 232 2.36 -17.35 -3.29
C ASN A 232 2.42 -15.87 -2.87
N VAL A 233 2.04 -14.95 -3.77
CA VAL A 233 2.08 -13.51 -3.54
C VAL A 233 0.67 -12.99 -3.32
N THR A 234 0.49 -12.20 -2.29
CA THR A 234 -0.77 -11.48 -2.04
C THR A 234 -0.82 -10.24 -2.90
N VAL A 235 -1.93 -9.99 -3.56
CA VAL A 235 -2.06 -8.86 -4.48
C VAL A 235 -3.19 -7.95 -4.02
N LEU A 236 -2.90 -6.66 -3.92
CA LEU A 236 -3.87 -5.61 -3.65
C LEU A 236 -3.94 -4.69 -4.86
N ILE A 237 -5.08 -4.68 -5.52
CA ILE A 237 -5.32 -3.90 -6.74
C ILE A 237 -6.27 -2.76 -6.43
N VAL A 238 -5.87 -1.56 -6.79
CA VAL A 238 -6.76 -0.40 -6.80
C VAL A 238 -7.21 -0.15 -8.23
N SER A 239 -8.52 -0.02 -8.42
CA SER A 239 -9.11 0.31 -9.71
C SER A 239 -10.20 1.36 -9.57
N HIS A 240 -10.49 2.05 -10.67
CA HIS A 240 -11.68 2.88 -10.76
C HIS A 240 -12.92 2.01 -10.86
N ASP A 241 -14.03 2.49 -10.30
CA ASP A 241 -15.35 1.98 -10.64
C ASP A 241 -15.65 2.44 -12.08
N SER A 242 -15.33 1.58 -13.03
CA SER A 242 -15.82 1.71 -14.40
C SER A 242 -16.99 0.76 -14.53
N SER A 243 -18.17 1.26 -14.10
CA SER A 243 -19.45 0.68 -14.48
C SER A 243 -19.65 0.66 -15.99
#